data_f8d40fd54a766f1f95b6e5cf40249726
#
_entry.id   f8d40fd54a766f1f95b6e5cf40249726
#
_cell.length_a   1.000
_cell.length_b   1.000
_cell.length_c   1.000
_cell.angle_alpha   90.00
_cell.angle_beta   90.00
_cell.angle_gamma   90.00
#
_symmetry.space_group_name_H-M   'P 1'
#
loop_
_entity.id
_entity.type
_entity.pdbx_description
1 polymer ?
#
loop_
_entity_poly.entity_id
_entity_poly.type
_entity_poly.pdbx_seq_one_letter_code
_entity_poly.pdbx_strand_id
1 'polypeptide(L)'
;MMNPIIQIEGLNASYEYKTVLSQVNLSVYERDFLGIIGPNGGGKTTLIKCILGLHPLDKGNISFYENGNIVPEINMGYLPQYNSIDKKFPISVYEVVLSGLSKQKSIFQKYNKENHEQVRRTIARMGLEGLEDRAIGQLSGGQLQRVLLGRALVSNPKVVILDEPNTYIDKRFETKLY
;
A
#
# COMPACT_ATOMS: atom_id res chain seq x y z
N MET A 1 -15.88 11.06 20.88
CA MET A 1 -15.57 9.68 20.42
C MET A 1 -14.67 9.81 19.21
N MET A 2 -13.59 9.06 19.12
CA MET A 2 -12.79 9.03 17.90
C MET A 2 -13.59 8.29 16.82
N ASN A 3 -13.77 8.91 15.66
CA ASN A 3 -14.40 8.24 14.52
C ASN A 3 -13.36 7.34 13.84
N PRO A 4 -13.71 6.09 13.47
CA PRO A 4 -12.80 5.25 12.70
C PRO A 4 -12.54 5.88 11.32
N ILE A 5 -11.40 5.54 10.72
CA ILE A 5 -11.11 5.85 9.31
C ILE A 5 -11.45 4.66 8.41
N ILE A 6 -11.41 3.44 8.96
CA ILE A 6 -11.88 2.21 8.31
C ILE A 6 -12.73 1.43 9.31
N GLN A 7 -13.93 1.01 8.89
CA GLN A 7 -14.83 0.15 9.65
C GLN A 7 -15.16 -1.07 8.81
N ILE A 8 -14.91 -2.26 9.36
CA ILE A 8 -15.25 -3.56 8.76
C ILE A 8 -16.29 -4.24 9.63
N GLU A 9 -17.36 -4.71 9.02
CA GLU A 9 -18.49 -5.33 9.72
C GLU A 9 -18.90 -6.63 9.03
N GLY A 10 -18.81 -7.75 9.75
CA GLY A 10 -19.26 -9.05 9.33
C GLY A 10 -18.65 -9.55 8.02
N LEU A 11 -17.40 -9.15 7.71
CA LEU A 11 -16.75 -9.43 6.44
C LEU A 11 -16.50 -10.92 6.27
N ASN A 12 -16.95 -11.46 5.14
CA ASN A 12 -16.62 -12.81 4.67
C ASN A 12 -16.03 -12.71 3.28
N ALA A 13 -15.02 -13.53 3.02
CA ALA A 13 -14.39 -13.62 1.70
C ALA A 13 -13.87 -15.03 1.43
N SER A 14 -14.00 -15.48 0.17
CA SER A 14 -13.64 -16.82 -0.28
C SER A 14 -12.79 -16.76 -1.54
N TYR A 15 -11.96 -17.76 -1.76
CA TYR A 15 -11.35 -18.08 -3.04
C TYR A 15 -12.01 -19.34 -3.59
N GLU A 16 -12.60 -19.22 -4.80
CA GLU A 16 -13.39 -20.28 -5.41
C GLU A 16 -14.49 -20.75 -4.45
N TYR A 17 -14.34 -21.93 -3.83
CA TYR A 17 -15.31 -22.50 -2.90
C TYR A 17 -14.81 -22.57 -1.46
N LYS A 18 -13.61 -22.05 -1.19
CA LYS A 18 -13.00 -22.11 0.14
C LYS A 18 -13.12 -20.76 0.86
N THR A 19 -13.89 -20.72 1.93
CA THR A 19 -13.96 -19.54 2.81
C THR A 19 -12.60 -19.32 3.48
N VAL A 20 -12.08 -18.09 3.35
CA VAL A 20 -10.78 -17.66 3.91
C VAL A 20 -10.99 -16.69 5.06
N LEU A 21 -11.98 -15.81 4.95
CA LEU A 21 -12.36 -14.87 6.01
C LEU A 21 -13.82 -15.11 6.39
N SER A 22 -14.11 -15.14 7.69
CA SER A 22 -15.45 -15.35 8.21
C SER A 22 -15.75 -14.40 9.36
N GLN A 23 -16.82 -13.59 9.24
CA GLN A 23 -17.34 -12.68 10.25
C GLN A 23 -16.29 -11.74 10.84
N VAL A 24 -15.38 -11.23 10.00
CA VAL A 24 -14.33 -10.30 10.45
C VAL A 24 -14.94 -8.94 10.77
N ASN A 25 -14.67 -8.45 11.96
CA ASN A 25 -15.03 -7.12 12.43
C ASN A 25 -13.76 -6.39 12.88
N LEU A 26 -13.55 -5.16 12.40
CA LEU A 26 -12.35 -4.38 12.68
C LEU A 26 -12.64 -2.89 12.55
N SER A 27 -12.15 -2.10 13.50
CA SER A 27 -12.14 -0.64 13.40
C SER A 27 -10.70 -0.14 13.43
N VAL A 28 -10.35 0.73 12.49
CA VAL A 28 -9.04 1.39 12.44
C VAL A 28 -9.25 2.89 12.62
N TYR A 29 -8.50 3.50 13.52
CA TYR A 29 -8.60 4.92 13.83
C TYR A 29 -7.40 5.71 13.30
N GLU A 30 -7.50 7.03 13.27
CA GLU A 30 -6.36 7.89 12.91
C GLU A 30 -5.20 7.65 13.89
N ARG A 31 -3.99 7.53 13.31
CA ARG A 31 -2.73 7.29 14.04
C ARG A 31 -2.62 5.92 14.71
N ASP A 32 -3.53 4.98 14.41
CA ASP A 32 -3.35 3.60 14.84
C ASP A 32 -2.13 2.97 14.16
N PHE A 33 -1.42 2.16 14.92
CA PHE A 33 -0.47 1.19 14.40
C PHE A 33 -1.04 -0.21 14.65
N LEU A 34 -1.59 -0.82 13.60
CA LEU A 34 -2.28 -2.10 13.68
C LEU A 34 -1.43 -3.24 13.10
N GLY A 35 -1.10 -4.22 13.94
CA GLY A 35 -0.45 -5.47 13.51
C GLY A 35 -1.45 -6.60 13.31
N ILE A 36 -1.52 -7.17 12.10
CA ILE A 36 -2.33 -8.35 11.78
C ILE A 36 -1.42 -9.57 11.86
N ILE A 37 -1.62 -10.41 12.88
CA ILE A 37 -0.78 -11.57 13.18
C ILE A 37 -1.57 -12.86 12.93
N GLY A 38 -0.90 -13.89 12.44
CA GLY A 38 -1.50 -15.20 12.20
C GLY A 38 -0.62 -16.11 11.33
N PRO A 39 -0.97 -17.40 11.18
CA PRO A 39 -0.20 -18.33 10.37
C PRO A 39 -0.23 -17.98 8.88
N ASN A 40 0.72 -18.56 8.13
CA ASN A 40 0.69 -18.48 6.67
C ASN A 40 -0.58 -19.17 6.14
N GLY A 41 -1.25 -18.54 5.16
CA GLY A 41 -2.56 -18.98 4.69
C GLY A 41 -3.75 -18.60 5.60
N GLY A 42 -3.52 -17.90 6.72
CA GLY A 42 -4.57 -17.47 7.66
C GLY A 42 -5.41 -16.26 7.19
N GLY A 43 -5.36 -15.88 5.91
CA GLY A 43 -6.23 -14.83 5.34
C GLY A 43 -5.73 -13.39 5.48
N LYS A 44 -4.54 -13.14 6.05
CA LYS A 44 -3.98 -11.79 6.24
C LYS A 44 -3.95 -10.97 4.94
N THR A 45 -3.30 -11.50 3.91
CA THR A 45 -3.24 -10.87 2.58
C THR A 45 -4.61 -10.76 1.93
N THR A 46 -5.53 -11.70 2.19
CA THR A 46 -6.90 -11.62 1.70
C THR A 46 -7.66 -10.45 2.33
N LEU A 47 -7.52 -10.25 3.64
CA LEU A 47 -8.12 -9.10 4.33
C LEU A 47 -7.57 -7.78 3.77
N ILE A 48 -6.25 -7.69 3.59
CA ILE A 48 -5.62 -6.53 2.95
C ILE A 48 -6.20 -6.28 1.55
N LYS A 49 -6.32 -7.31 0.72
CA LYS A 49 -6.88 -7.20 -0.63
C LYS A 49 -8.35 -6.76 -0.60
N CYS A 50 -9.15 -7.23 0.35
CA CYS A 50 -10.53 -6.78 0.53
C CYS A 50 -10.57 -5.28 0.88
N ILE A 51 -9.74 -4.82 1.83
CA ILE A 51 -9.65 -3.39 2.22
C ILE A 51 -9.24 -2.52 1.01
N LEU A 52 -8.33 -3.01 0.18
CA LEU A 52 -7.86 -2.31 -1.03
C LEU A 52 -8.84 -2.38 -2.21
N GLY A 53 -9.96 -3.11 -2.09
CA GLY A 53 -10.89 -3.36 -3.19
C GLY A 53 -10.33 -4.27 -4.30
N LEU A 54 -9.27 -5.02 -4.01
CA LEU A 54 -8.62 -5.95 -4.93
C LEU A 54 -9.18 -7.38 -4.88
N HIS A 55 -10.06 -7.66 -3.93
CA HIS A 55 -10.78 -8.93 -3.77
C HIS A 55 -12.21 -8.66 -3.35
N PRO A 56 -13.21 -9.29 -3.97
CA PRO A 56 -14.61 -9.09 -3.64
C PRO A 56 -14.95 -9.64 -2.26
N LEU A 57 -15.98 -9.08 -1.65
CA LEU A 57 -16.58 -9.59 -0.41
C LEU A 57 -17.72 -10.53 -0.77
N ASP A 58 -17.85 -11.66 -0.05
CA ASP A 58 -19.03 -12.53 -0.14
C ASP A 58 -20.19 -11.95 0.70
N LYS A 59 -19.86 -11.40 1.89
CA LYS A 59 -20.79 -10.76 2.81
C LYS A 59 -20.07 -9.71 3.65
N GLY A 60 -20.85 -8.85 4.31
CA GLY A 60 -20.34 -7.80 5.17
C GLY A 60 -20.07 -6.51 4.42
N ASN A 61 -19.45 -5.56 5.10
CA ASN A 61 -19.21 -4.23 4.57
C ASN A 61 -17.84 -3.68 5.03
N ILE A 62 -17.24 -2.84 4.20
CA ILE A 62 -16.09 -2.00 4.54
C ILE A 62 -16.49 -0.55 4.27
N SER A 63 -16.52 0.25 5.33
CA SER A 63 -16.83 1.69 5.26
C SER A 63 -15.54 2.50 5.51
N PHE A 64 -15.36 3.54 4.71
CA PHE A 64 -14.28 4.50 4.87
C PHE A 64 -14.82 5.83 5.36
N TYR A 65 -14.05 6.50 6.20
CA TYR A 65 -14.45 7.78 6.79
C TYR A 65 -13.37 8.84 6.61
N GLU A 66 -13.82 10.07 6.35
CA GLU A 66 -12.99 11.25 6.30
C GLU A 66 -13.69 12.39 7.04
N ASN A 67 -13.04 12.94 8.07
CA ASN A 67 -13.61 13.98 8.93
C ASN A 67 -14.99 13.58 9.52
N GLY A 68 -15.16 12.29 9.87
CA GLY A 68 -16.39 11.75 10.43
C GLY A 68 -17.51 11.45 9.42
N ASN A 69 -17.32 11.70 8.14
CA ASN A 69 -18.27 11.41 7.09
C ASN A 69 -17.88 10.14 6.32
N ILE A 70 -18.86 9.35 5.90
CA ILE A 70 -18.62 8.21 5.03
C ILE A 70 -18.20 8.72 3.65
N VAL A 71 -17.11 8.14 3.14
CA VAL A 71 -16.58 8.42 1.80
C VAL A 71 -16.44 7.12 1.00
N PRO A 72 -16.52 7.17 -0.34
CA PRO A 72 -16.45 5.96 -1.17
C PRO A 72 -15.08 5.27 -1.08
N GLU A 73 -14.02 6.04 -0.90
CA GLU A 73 -12.64 5.56 -0.76
C GLU A 73 -11.77 6.55 0.01
N ILE A 74 -10.66 6.08 0.55
CA ILE A 74 -9.59 6.91 1.11
C ILE A 74 -8.28 6.65 0.39
N ASN A 75 -7.38 7.62 0.41
CA ASN A 75 -6.05 7.45 -0.17
C ASN A 75 -5.23 6.46 0.67
N MET A 76 -4.91 5.31 0.10
CA MET A 76 -4.15 4.24 0.74
C MET A 76 -2.88 3.93 -0.04
N GLY A 77 -1.76 3.88 0.66
CA GLY A 77 -0.49 3.35 0.14
C GLY A 77 -0.39 1.85 0.42
N TYR A 78 0.04 1.07 -0.55
CA TYR A 78 0.20 -0.37 -0.40
C TYR A 78 1.60 -0.82 -0.80
N LEU A 79 2.28 -1.48 0.13
CA LEU A 79 3.53 -2.18 -0.09
C LEU A 79 3.22 -3.69 -0.13
N PRO A 80 3.21 -4.30 -1.33
CA PRO A 80 2.95 -5.73 -1.47
C PRO A 80 4.14 -6.56 -0.99
N GLN A 81 3.89 -7.85 -0.76
CA GLN A 81 4.93 -8.82 -0.48
C GLN A 81 5.98 -8.82 -1.61
N TYR A 82 7.26 -8.82 -1.24
CA TYR A 82 8.40 -8.68 -2.16
C TYR A 82 8.43 -9.69 -3.31
N ASN A 83 8.01 -10.93 -3.06
CA ASN A 83 8.05 -12.02 -4.04
C ASN A 83 7.06 -11.88 -5.21
N SER A 84 6.14 -10.90 -5.14
CA SER A 84 5.12 -10.68 -6.17
C SER A 84 5.59 -9.78 -7.33
N ILE A 85 6.86 -9.30 -7.32
CA ILE A 85 7.34 -8.32 -8.28
C ILE A 85 8.23 -8.98 -9.32
N ASP A 86 7.83 -8.86 -10.58
CA ASP A 86 8.65 -9.28 -11.71
C ASP A 86 9.81 -8.30 -11.95
N LYS A 87 11.01 -8.72 -11.53
CA LYS A 87 12.24 -7.94 -11.73
C LYS A 87 12.72 -7.88 -13.17
N LYS A 88 12.17 -8.72 -14.06
CA LYS A 88 12.53 -8.72 -15.49
C LYS A 88 11.81 -7.62 -16.27
N PHE A 89 10.76 -7.04 -15.67
CA PHE A 89 10.04 -5.94 -16.30
C PHE A 89 10.92 -4.69 -16.39
N PRO A 90 11.16 -4.13 -17.59
CA PRO A 90 12.10 -3.03 -17.80
C PRO A 90 11.50 -1.68 -17.42
N ILE A 91 11.16 -1.51 -16.13
CA ILE A 91 10.63 -0.27 -15.56
C ILE A 91 11.68 0.41 -14.68
N SER A 92 11.80 1.71 -14.75
CA SER A 92 12.75 2.49 -13.96
C SER A 92 12.23 2.76 -12.53
N VAL A 93 13.15 3.12 -11.63
CA VAL A 93 12.82 3.59 -10.28
C VAL A 93 11.81 4.73 -10.33
N TYR A 94 12.07 5.70 -11.22
CA TYR A 94 11.20 6.86 -11.39
C TYR A 94 9.78 6.47 -11.77
N GLU A 95 9.62 5.60 -12.76
CA GLU A 95 8.30 5.15 -13.25
C GLU A 95 7.55 4.35 -12.19
N VAL A 96 8.24 3.51 -11.41
CA VAL A 96 7.61 2.77 -10.30
C VAL A 96 7.08 3.74 -9.26
N VAL A 97 7.85 4.72 -8.83
CA VAL A 97 7.38 5.71 -7.83
C VAL A 97 6.25 6.54 -8.42
N LEU A 98 6.36 7.00 -9.68
CA LEU A 98 5.32 7.77 -10.38
C LEU A 98 3.99 7.00 -10.45
N SER A 99 4.03 5.68 -10.65
CA SER A 99 2.84 4.83 -10.69
C SER A 99 2.01 4.88 -9.40
N GLY A 100 2.61 5.25 -8.27
CA GLY A 100 1.90 5.46 -7.00
C GLY A 100 0.89 6.61 -7.02
N LEU A 101 0.96 7.50 -8.01
CA LEU A 101 0.01 8.61 -8.22
C LEU A 101 -1.15 8.23 -9.17
N SER A 102 -1.17 7.02 -9.73
CA SER A 102 -2.13 6.61 -10.77
C SER A 102 -3.60 6.65 -10.30
N LYS A 103 -3.88 6.30 -9.04
CA LYS A 103 -5.24 6.34 -8.47
C LYS A 103 -5.82 7.75 -8.37
N GLN A 104 -4.99 8.77 -8.33
CA GLN A 104 -5.42 10.17 -8.25
C GLN A 104 -5.76 10.77 -9.62
N LYS A 105 -5.65 9.98 -10.70
CA LYS A 105 -5.78 10.48 -12.07
C LYS A 105 -6.71 9.63 -12.93
N SER A 106 -7.46 10.31 -13.79
CA SER A 106 -8.14 9.66 -14.90
C SER A 106 -7.11 9.08 -15.89
N ILE A 107 -7.46 8.01 -16.58
CA ILE A 107 -6.61 7.29 -17.57
C ILE A 107 -6.04 8.24 -18.65
N PHE A 108 -6.73 9.35 -18.94
CA PHE A 108 -6.30 10.34 -19.94
C PHE A 108 -5.56 11.55 -19.37
N GLN A 109 -5.37 11.63 -18.05
CA GLN A 109 -4.79 12.80 -17.43
C GLN A 109 -3.26 12.67 -17.31
N LYS A 110 -2.51 13.53 -18.00
CA LYS A 110 -1.05 13.59 -17.93
C LYS A 110 -0.56 14.04 -16.53
N TYR A 111 0.58 13.53 -16.12
CA TYR A 111 1.27 14.02 -14.91
C TYR A 111 1.77 15.45 -15.14
N ASN A 112 1.50 16.34 -14.17
CA ASN A 112 1.92 17.74 -14.21
C ASN A 112 3.28 17.94 -13.52
N LYS A 113 3.82 19.16 -13.54
CA LYS A 113 5.10 19.51 -12.91
C LYS A 113 5.14 19.12 -11.42
N GLU A 114 4.06 19.39 -10.71
CA GLU A 114 3.96 19.10 -9.28
C GLU A 114 4.08 17.60 -8.98
N ASN A 115 3.44 16.75 -9.78
CA ASN A 115 3.58 15.29 -9.66
C ASN A 115 5.03 14.84 -9.87
N HIS A 116 5.70 15.38 -10.88
CA HIS A 116 7.10 15.07 -11.16
C HIS A 116 8.04 15.52 -10.03
N GLU A 117 7.79 16.70 -9.43
CA GLU A 117 8.53 17.16 -8.26
C GLU A 117 8.27 16.30 -7.02
N GLN A 118 7.02 15.89 -6.81
CA GLN A 118 6.63 15.00 -5.71
C GLN A 118 7.35 13.66 -5.81
N VAL A 119 7.45 13.08 -7.01
CA VAL A 119 8.20 11.85 -7.28
C VAL A 119 9.68 12.03 -6.94
N ARG A 120 10.32 13.10 -7.43
CA ARG A 120 11.74 13.36 -7.14
C ARG A 120 12.01 13.53 -5.66
N ARG A 121 11.18 14.31 -4.96
CA ARG A 121 11.27 14.47 -3.49
C ARG A 121 11.12 13.13 -2.77
N THR A 122 10.20 12.27 -3.24
CA THR A 122 10.01 10.94 -2.64
C THR A 122 11.22 10.05 -2.87
N ILE A 123 11.79 10.02 -4.08
CA ILE A 123 13.03 9.28 -4.41
C ILE A 123 14.19 9.74 -3.51
N ALA A 124 14.37 11.04 -3.34
CA ALA A 124 15.39 11.60 -2.45
C ALA A 124 15.17 11.19 -0.99
N ARG A 125 13.92 11.27 -0.49
CA ARG A 125 13.57 10.81 0.88
C ARG A 125 13.85 9.32 1.10
N MET A 126 13.74 8.50 0.05
CA MET A 126 14.06 7.08 0.09
C MET A 126 15.58 6.81 -0.05
N GLY A 127 16.42 7.83 -0.22
CA GLY A 127 17.87 7.68 -0.43
C GLY A 127 18.18 6.92 -1.72
N LEU A 128 17.48 7.25 -2.80
CA LEU A 128 17.60 6.62 -4.12
C LEU A 128 18.02 7.63 -5.20
N GLU A 129 18.54 8.79 -4.80
CA GLU A 129 19.08 9.82 -5.70
C GLU A 129 20.16 9.25 -6.62
N GLY A 130 20.09 9.61 -7.89
CA GLY A 130 21.01 9.11 -8.93
C GLY A 130 20.67 7.70 -9.44
N LEU A 131 19.56 7.11 -8.96
CA LEU A 131 19.08 5.80 -9.44
C LEU A 131 17.76 5.91 -10.24
N GLU A 132 17.29 7.12 -10.53
CA GLU A 132 15.98 7.41 -11.09
C GLU A 132 15.71 6.61 -12.38
N ASP A 133 16.67 6.59 -13.28
CA ASP A 133 16.58 5.93 -14.59
C ASP A 133 17.00 4.45 -14.57
N ARG A 134 17.45 3.96 -13.40
CA ARG A 134 17.88 2.57 -13.28
C ARG A 134 16.68 1.62 -13.27
N ALA A 135 16.75 0.54 -14.04
CA ALA A 135 15.75 -0.51 -14.03
C ALA A 135 15.68 -1.21 -12.66
N ILE A 136 14.47 -1.52 -12.17
CA ILE A 136 14.27 -2.15 -10.85
C ILE A 136 14.97 -3.52 -10.73
N GLY A 137 15.15 -4.23 -11.84
CA GLY A 137 15.88 -5.51 -11.87
C GLY A 137 17.36 -5.41 -11.53
N GLN A 138 17.95 -4.22 -11.64
CA GLN A 138 19.37 -3.94 -11.35
C GLN A 138 19.61 -3.48 -9.90
N LEU A 139 18.55 -3.37 -9.11
CA LEU A 139 18.62 -2.88 -7.74
C LEU A 139 18.93 -4.02 -6.76
N SER A 140 19.64 -3.67 -5.67
CA SER A 140 19.69 -4.56 -4.51
C SER A 140 18.32 -4.75 -3.89
N GLY A 141 18.13 -5.82 -3.09
CA GLY A 141 16.85 -6.08 -2.42
C GLY A 141 16.38 -4.89 -1.58
N GLY A 142 17.28 -4.28 -0.79
CA GLY A 142 16.95 -3.11 0.02
C GLY A 142 16.65 -1.85 -0.80
N GLN A 143 17.34 -1.64 -1.94
CA GLN A 143 17.00 -0.55 -2.86
C GLN A 143 15.60 -0.73 -3.46
N LEU A 144 15.29 -1.93 -3.96
CA LEU A 144 13.98 -2.22 -4.53
C LEU A 144 12.87 -2.03 -3.50
N GLN A 145 13.07 -2.47 -2.26
CA GLN A 145 12.08 -2.25 -1.20
C GLN A 145 11.85 -0.77 -0.92
N ARG A 146 12.90 0.06 -0.91
CA ARG A 146 12.78 1.51 -0.77
C ARG A 146 12.04 2.16 -1.95
N VAL A 147 12.22 1.65 -3.17
CA VAL A 147 11.43 2.08 -4.34
C VAL A 147 9.95 1.78 -4.14
N LEU A 148 9.62 0.58 -3.69
CA LEU A 148 8.22 0.18 -3.47
C LEU A 148 7.57 0.94 -2.31
N LEU A 149 8.33 1.22 -1.27
CA LEU A 149 7.88 2.08 -0.18
C LEU A 149 7.66 3.52 -0.69
N GLY A 150 8.58 4.05 -1.51
CA GLY A 150 8.40 5.33 -2.18
C GLY A 150 7.12 5.37 -3.02
N ARG A 151 6.84 4.32 -3.80
CA ARG A 151 5.59 4.17 -4.55
C ARG A 151 4.36 4.20 -3.64
N ALA A 152 4.41 3.52 -2.49
CA ALA A 152 3.30 3.51 -1.54
C ALA A 152 3.06 4.88 -0.88
N LEU A 153 4.12 5.66 -0.66
CA LEU A 153 4.07 6.93 0.07
C LEU A 153 3.94 8.16 -0.82
N VAL A 154 4.23 8.07 -2.12
CA VAL A 154 4.28 9.23 -3.03
C VAL A 154 2.97 10.02 -3.09
N SER A 155 1.83 9.35 -2.93
CA SER A 155 0.50 9.99 -2.93
C SER A 155 0.14 10.68 -1.61
N ASN A 156 1.03 10.69 -0.62
CA ASN A 156 0.75 11.15 0.75
C ASN A 156 -0.52 10.49 1.33
N PRO A 157 -0.53 9.14 1.44
CA PRO A 157 -1.72 8.40 1.83
C PRO A 157 -2.11 8.62 3.30
N LYS A 158 -3.41 8.51 3.61
CA LYS A 158 -3.94 8.50 4.98
C LYS A 158 -3.66 7.19 5.72
N VAL A 159 -3.63 6.10 4.99
CA VAL A 159 -3.35 4.75 5.51
C VAL A 159 -2.25 4.11 4.68
N VAL A 160 -1.27 3.54 5.34
CA VAL A 160 -0.22 2.74 4.70
C VAL A 160 -0.39 1.29 5.15
N ILE A 161 -0.50 0.39 4.18
CA ILE A 161 -0.62 -1.04 4.40
C ILE A 161 0.67 -1.71 3.95
N LEU A 162 1.31 -2.45 4.86
CA LEU A 162 2.53 -3.19 4.61
C LEU A 162 2.23 -4.69 4.72
N ASP A 163 2.42 -5.44 3.64
CA ASP A 163 2.23 -6.90 3.63
C ASP A 163 3.59 -7.60 3.77
N GLU A 164 3.87 -8.17 4.94
CA GLU A 164 5.14 -8.82 5.31
C GLU A 164 6.39 -7.94 5.10
N PRO A 165 6.51 -6.78 5.78
CA PRO A 165 7.61 -5.84 5.58
C PRO A 165 8.99 -6.36 6.01
N ASN A 166 9.05 -7.49 6.70
CA ASN A 166 10.19 -7.91 7.52
C ASN A 166 11.41 -8.44 6.76
N THR A 167 11.40 -8.53 5.45
CA THR A 167 12.49 -9.23 4.75
C THR A 167 13.73 -8.37 4.53
N TYR A 168 13.65 -7.01 4.54
CA TYR A 168 14.79 -6.15 4.16
C TYR A 168 14.74 -4.69 4.64
N ILE A 169 13.97 -4.33 5.67
CA ILE A 169 14.06 -2.99 6.25
C ILE A 169 15.30 -2.93 7.12
N ASP A 170 16.34 -2.25 6.65
CA ASP A 170 17.54 -1.98 7.44
C ASP A 170 17.16 -1.16 8.70
N LYS A 171 17.62 -1.57 9.88
CA LYS A 171 17.31 -0.90 11.18
C LYS A 171 17.53 0.62 11.15
N ARG A 172 18.41 1.11 10.28
CA ARG A 172 18.64 2.56 10.08
C ARG A 172 17.49 3.28 9.39
N PHE A 173 16.62 2.56 8.70
CA PHE A 173 15.48 3.14 8.00
C PHE A 173 14.21 3.15 8.87
N GLU A 174 14.10 2.21 9.81
CA GLU A 174 13.01 2.20 10.80
C GLU A 174 12.96 3.52 11.59
N THR A 175 14.14 4.05 12.00
CA THR A 175 14.26 5.30 12.78
C THR A 175 13.83 6.57 12.00
N LYS A 176 13.64 6.49 10.68
CA LYS A 176 13.18 7.62 9.84
C LYS A 176 11.70 7.54 9.48
N LEU A 177 11.04 6.41 9.76
CA LEU A 177 9.60 6.19 9.51
C LEU A 177 8.73 6.55 10.72
N TYR A 178 9.32 6.59 11.90
CA TYR A 178 8.73 7.03 13.18
C TYR A 178 9.31 8.38 13.58
#